data_1513dbdb4aface9e586d8584c8f0d760
#
_entry.id   1513dbdb4aface9e586d8584c8f0d760
#
_cell.length_a   1.000
_cell.length_b   1.000
_cell.length_c   1.000
_cell.angle_alpha   90.00
_cell.angle_beta   90.00
_cell.angle_gamma   90.00
#
_symmetry.space_group_name_H-M   'P 1'
#
loop_
_entity.id
_entity.type
_entity.pdbx_description
1 polymer ?
#
loop_
_entity_poly.entity_id
_entity_poly.type
_entity_poly.pdbx_seq_one_letter_code
_entity_poly.pdbx_strand_id
1 'polypeptide(L)'
;MIIKNIPYQSFCWVIGTTSFRTVKLNLKIEEQLILLSEFLNQFRDKFNKWEWNNLSQAKYYEFMKDKEFITGEAKRKDKDAREKTSGLVDIGLINADRTITEAGNELLNITKDGDFKENNYFNIERDSYIYFKQLLKTSIKVNTSVVRPYYVLAKALTELNYLTFEEFTYILPLAISYDSTENIISWIKELRENRISVEDIIYEDLMNMDNYQLAFKTFMKNPLSEELVCLIGMNRKSRKYDKPYYYLFKQLIEVFQKGNLRKVYDLFLAAKKINQKPGVLWRNLLFKSSNSSSIKKNGMYALRKDCPFNSCKTESDVRKIFFKYLHVFKAMSTLMDYFDLNRRYFKITDTLIFEDNTVRFDIIPKYFFNECIDRIYKEAFSESIYLKDSVPIEKISEGLTFDEKVIYSKISKDLGIVIKNVEQATTFIKDERYRRFNQLIDKKFNDKTLLELLDCFEIRNDTKIEELVTDEA
;
A
#
# COMPACT_ATOMS: atom_id res chain seq x y z
N MET A 1 -38.36 -0.43 9.66
CA MET A 1 -37.50 -1.59 9.98
C MET A 1 -36.25 -1.07 10.72
N ILE A 2 -36.02 -1.48 11.97
CA ILE A 2 -34.85 -1.03 12.74
C ILE A 2 -33.64 -1.81 12.20
N ILE A 3 -32.71 -1.11 11.54
CA ILE A 3 -31.48 -1.71 11.02
C ILE A 3 -30.58 -2.02 12.21
N LYS A 4 -30.37 -3.31 12.49
CA LYS A 4 -29.53 -3.77 13.63
C LYS A 4 -28.04 -3.84 13.31
N ASN A 5 -27.68 -3.96 12.04
CA ASN A 5 -26.31 -4.08 11.59
C ASN A 5 -26.12 -3.52 10.19
N ILE A 6 -25.01 -2.82 9.96
CA ILE A 6 -24.49 -2.45 8.66
C ILE A 6 -23.13 -3.13 8.55
N PRO A 7 -22.95 -4.10 7.63
CA PRO A 7 -21.71 -4.85 7.55
C PRO A 7 -20.57 -3.96 7.06
N TYR A 8 -19.38 -4.15 7.60
CA TYR A 8 -18.17 -3.59 7.02
C TYR A 8 -17.89 -4.28 5.68
N GLN A 9 -17.53 -3.50 4.67
CA GLN A 9 -17.01 -3.96 3.40
C GLN A 9 -15.66 -3.31 3.15
N SER A 10 -14.73 -4.04 2.55
CA SER A 10 -13.41 -3.51 2.17
C SER A 10 -13.58 -2.59 0.97
N PHE A 11 -12.94 -1.43 0.99
CA PHE A 11 -13.03 -0.42 -0.08
C PHE A 11 -11.72 -0.29 -0.88
N CYS A 12 -10.67 -1.00 -0.48
CA CYS A 12 -9.36 -0.90 -1.12
C CYS A 12 -8.61 -2.22 -1.05
N TRP A 13 -7.61 -2.37 -1.91
CA TRP A 13 -6.69 -3.48 -1.86
C TRP A 13 -5.42 -3.13 -1.06
N VAL A 14 -4.70 -4.17 -0.63
CA VAL A 14 -3.37 -4.10 -0.01
C VAL A 14 -2.60 -5.37 -0.32
N ILE A 15 -1.32 -5.24 -0.66
CA ILE A 15 -0.42 -6.36 -0.91
C ILE A 15 0.20 -6.81 0.43
N GLY A 16 0.16 -8.10 0.70
CA GLY A 16 0.82 -8.71 1.85
C GLY A 16 0.20 -8.36 3.21
N THR A 17 0.98 -8.58 4.26
CA THR A 17 0.56 -8.44 5.67
C THR A 17 1.50 -7.54 6.45
N THR A 18 1.02 -7.04 7.60
CA THR A 18 1.79 -6.13 8.48
C THR A 18 3.10 -6.74 9.01
N SER A 19 3.26 -8.06 8.99
CA SER A 19 4.51 -8.74 9.39
C SER A 19 5.67 -8.43 8.43
N PHE A 20 5.37 -8.01 7.21
CA PHE A 20 6.31 -7.65 6.17
C PHE A 20 6.50 -6.14 6.01
N ARG A 21 6.02 -5.36 6.98
CA ARG A 21 6.31 -3.92 7.08
C ARG A 21 7.71 -3.74 7.69
N THR A 22 8.73 -3.95 6.88
CA THR A 22 10.14 -3.84 7.26
C THR A 22 10.96 -3.16 6.18
N VAL A 23 12.00 -2.44 6.56
CA VAL A 23 13.06 -1.99 5.67
C VAL A 23 13.78 -3.23 5.12
N LYS A 24 14.26 -3.18 3.88
CA LYS A 24 14.95 -4.31 3.23
C LYS A 24 14.05 -5.57 3.17
N LEU A 25 12.86 -5.40 2.63
CA LEU A 25 11.85 -6.47 2.55
C LEU A 25 12.37 -7.70 1.79
N ASN A 26 13.13 -7.52 0.71
CA ASN A 26 13.76 -8.60 -0.05
C ASN A 26 14.65 -9.48 0.83
N LEU A 27 15.58 -8.88 1.61
CA LEU A 27 16.45 -9.63 2.53
C LEU A 27 15.63 -10.41 3.56
N LYS A 28 14.54 -9.80 4.05
CA LYS A 28 13.66 -10.47 5.02
C LYS A 28 12.91 -11.64 4.42
N ILE A 29 12.46 -11.53 3.17
CA ILE A 29 11.83 -12.62 2.43
C ILE A 29 12.81 -13.78 2.23
N GLU A 30 14.00 -13.49 1.79
CA GLU A 30 15.06 -14.46 1.51
C GLU A 30 15.50 -15.20 2.77
N GLU A 31 15.79 -14.46 3.84
CA GLU A 31 16.14 -15.04 5.15
C GLU A 31 15.04 -15.95 5.66
N GLN A 32 13.77 -15.51 5.57
CA GLN A 32 12.61 -16.30 5.95
C GLN A 32 12.48 -17.57 5.11
N LEU A 33 12.76 -17.49 3.82
CA LEU A 33 12.69 -18.63 2.91
C LEU A 33 13.80 -19.65 3.20
N ILE A 34 15.02 -19.20 3.49
CA ILE A 34 16.13 -20.06 3.93
C ILE A 34 15.75 -20.80 5.22
N LEU A 35 15.29 -20.05 6.24
CA LEU A 35 14.89 -20.64 7.52
C LEU A 35 13.77 -21.66 7.39
N LEU A 36 12.79 -21.38 6.54
CA LEU A 36 11.69 -22.30 6.28
C LEU A 36 12.20 -23.56 5.56
N SER A 37 13.12 -23.42 4.60
CA SER A 37 13.78 -24.55 3.92
C SER A 37 14.53 -25.43 4.90
N GLU A 38 15.34 -24.86 5.78
CA GLU A 38 16.08 -25.57 6.83
C GLU A 38 15.13 -26.31 7.79
N PHE A 39 14.07 -25.63 8.23
CA PHE A 39 13.07 -26.22 9.11
C PHE A 39 12.36 -27.42 8.45
N LEU A 40 11.94 -27.28 7.21
CA LEU A 40 11.29 -28.37 6.48
C LEU A 40 12.23 -29.57 6.31
N ASN A 41 13.48 -29.35 5.93
CA ASN A 41 14.49 -30.41 5.78
C ASN A 41 14.77 -31.14 7.10
N GLN A 42 14.75 -30.40 8.22
CA GLN A 42 15.07 -31.01 9.53
C GLN A 42 13.87 -31.68 10.20
N PHE A 43 12.67 -31.19 9.98
CA PHE A 43 11.51 -31.57 10.79
C PHE A 43 10.34 -32.16 10.05
N ARG A 44 10.19 -31.95 8.71
CA ARG A 44 9.02 -32.40 7.95
C ARG A 44 8.72 -33.86 8.14
N ASP A 45 9.73 -34.71 8.02
CA ASP A 45 9.57 -36.15 8.12
C ASP A 45 9.38 -36.66 9.56
N LYS A 46 9.54 -35.79 10.56
CA LYS A 46 9.27 -36.09 11.97
C LYS A 46 7.79 -35.93 12.34
N PHE A 47 6.96 -35.41 11.42
CA PHE A 47 5.52 -35.42 11.57
C PHE A 47 4.93 -36.61 10.85
N ASN A 48 3.99 -37.34 11.49
CA ASN A 48 3.29 -38.47 10.87
C ASN A 48 2.64 -38.11 9.54
N LYS A 49 2.13 -36.87 9.45
CA LYS A 49 1.63 -36.23 8.26
C LYS A 49 2.00 -34.75 8.35
N TRP A 50 2.60 -34.19 7.28
CA TRP A 50 2.90 -32.80 7.26
C TRP A 50 1.60 -31.96 7.16
N GLU A 51 1.38 -31.11 8.15
CA GLU A 51 0.29 -30.14 8.19
C GLU A 51 0.75 -28.87 8.87
N TRP A 52 0.37 -27.73 8.31
CA TRP A 52 0.62 -26.43 8.93
C TRP A 52 -0.44 -26.12 10.00
N ASN A 53 -0.41 -26.85 11.09
CA ASN A 53 -1.31 -26.74 12.24
C ASN A 53 -0.61 -26.09 13.44
N ASN A 54 -1.32 -25.91 14.55
CA ASN A 54 -0.79 -25.24 15.74
C ASN A 54 0.52 -25.86 16.26
N LEU A 55 0.70 -27.16 16.10
CA LEU A 55 1.90 -27.87 16.57
C LEU A 55 3.12 -27.53 15.72
N SER A 56 3.00 -27.65 14.39
CA SER A 56 4.10 -27.31 13.46
C SER A 56 4.40 -25.82 13.48
N GLN A 57 3.38 -24.97 13.63
CA GLN A 57 3.53 -23.51 13.77
C GLN A 57 4.32 -23.15 15.04
N ALA A 58 3.96 -23.72 16.18
CA ALA A 58 4.68 -23.48 17.43
C ALA A 58 6.13 -23.97 17.35
N LYS A 59 6.37 -25.10 16.69
CA LYS A 59 7.72 -25.64 16.50
C LYS A 59 8.56 -24.75 15.56
N TYR A 60 7.96 -24.21 14.51
CA TYR A 60 8.62 -23.26 13.62
C TYR A 60 8.93 -21.96 14.34
N TYR A 61 8.05 -21.48 15.23
CA TYR A 61 8.33 -20.32 16.06
C TYR A 61 9.60 -20.52 16.92
N GLU A 62 9.71 -21.66 17.63
CA GLU A 62 10.91 -21.98 18.41
C GLU A 62 12.15 -22.04 17.53
N PHE A 63 12.05 -22.68 16.35
CA PHE A 63 13.16 -22.73 15.40
C PHE A 63 13.62 -21.33 14.94
N MET A 64 12.68 -20.43 14.61
CA MET A 64 13.02 -19.03 14.28
C MET A 64 13.70 -18.32 15.44
N LYS A 65 13.31 -18.62 16.68
CA LYS A 65 13.90 -18.04 17.88
C LYS A 65 15.31 -18.59 18.13
N ASP A 66 15.50 -19.88 17.99
CA ASP A 66 16.82 -20.53 18.12
C ASP A 66 17.84 -20.02 17.08
N LYS A 67 17.35 -19.60 15.92
CA LYS A 67 18.12 -18.97 14.84
C LYS A 67 18.23 -17.45 14.97
N GLU A 68 17.78 -16.87 16.08
CA GLU A 68 17.81 -15.43 16.36
C GLU A 68 17.05 -14.54 15.34
N PHE A 69 16.23 -15.16 14.48
CA PHE A 69 15.39 -14.45 13.51
C PHE A 69 14.30 -13.59 14.19
N ILE A 70 13.84 -14.00 15.35
CA ILE A 70 12.93 -13.26 16.21
C ILE A 70 13.51 -13.07 17.60
N THR A 71 13.43 -11.85 18.12
CA THR A 71 14.03 -11.49 19.42
C THR A 71 13.02 -11.44 20.58
N GLY A 72 11.72 -11.39 20.27
CA GLY A 72 10.65 -11.26 21.26
C GLY A 72 10.09 -12.59 21.72
N GLU A 73 9.19 -12.55 22.74
CA GLU A 73 8.39 -13.68 23.19
C GLU A 73 6.91 -13.41 22.83
N ALA A 74 6.37 -14.21 21.91
CA ALA A 74 4.97 -14.11 21.54
C ALA A 74 4.08 -14.90 22.50
N LYS A 75 2.99 -14.30 22.96
CA LYS A 75 1.95 -15.00 23.75
C LYS A 75 1.31 -16.17 22.99
N ARG A 76 1.22 -16.06 21.67
CA ARG A 76 0.68 -17.08 20.77
C ARG A 76 1.68 -17.37 19.68
N LYS A 77 2.56 -18.33 19.95
CA LYS A 77 3.65 -18.79 19.08
C LYS A 77 3.12 -19.29 17.72
N ASP A 78 2.03 -20.05 17.73
CA ASP A 78 1.32 -20.54 16.56
C ASP A 78 0.87 -19.41 15.64
N LYS A 79 0.30 -18.38 16.23
CA LYS A 79 -0.19 -17.20 15.48
C LYS A 79 0.97 -16.40 14.89
N ASP A 80 2.02 -16.16 15.65
CA ASP A 80 3.19 -15.38 15.20
C ASP A 80 3.89 -16.06 14.02
N ALA A 81 4.15 -17.38 14.11
CA ALA A 81 4.73 -18.17 13.02
C ALA A 81 3.89 -18.09 11.73
N ARG A 82 2.57 -18.14 11.87
CA ARG A 82 1.65 -18.01 10.74
C ARG A 82 1.70 -16.61 10.12
N GLU A 83 1.72 -15.55 10.95
CA GLU A 83 1.80 -14.17 10.49
C GLU A 83 3.15 -13.88 9.80
N LYS A 84 4.25 -14.39 10.34
CA LYS A 84 5.60 -14.26 9.76
C LYS A 84 5.73 -14.91 8.38
N THR A 85 4.98 -15.94 8.07
CA THR A 85 5.05 -16.66 6.79
C THR A 85 3.94 -16.29 5.80
N SER A 86 2.91 -15.54 6.23
CA SER A 86 1.75 -15.26 5.38
C SER A 86 2.10 -14.44 4.13
N GLY A 87 3.00 -13.47 4.23
CA GLY A 87 3.40 -12.67 3.08
C GLY A 87 4.08 -13.46 1.96
N LEU A 88 4.80 -14.54 2.30
CA LEU A 88 5.36 -15.45 1.29
C LEU A 88 4.27 -16.25 0.56
N VAL A 89 3.18 -16.60 1.26
CA VAL A 89 2.01 -17.25 0.65
C VAL A 89 1.30 -16.27 -0.30
N ASP A 90 1.14 -15.01 0.12
CA ASP A 90 0.42 -13.99 -0.63
C ASP A 90 1.04 -13.73 -2.01
N ILE A 91 2.36 -13.83 -2.12
CA ILE A 91 3.10 -13.69 -3.40
C ILE A 91 3.50 -15.03 -4.02
N GLY A 92 3.02 -16.16 -3.48
CA GLY A 92 3.18 -17.48 -4.08
C GLY A 92 4.57 -18.11 -3.99
N LEU A 93 5.46 -17.64 -3.10
CA LEU A 93 6.77 -18.27 -2.86
C LEU A 93 6.65 -19.54 -2.03
N ILE A 94 5.60 -19.67 -1.25
CA ILE A 94 5.27 -20.90 -0.51
C ILE A 94 3.78 -21.22 -0.64
N ASN A 95 3.43 -22.47 -0.43
CA ASN A 95 2.04 -22.97 -0.38
C ASN A 95 1.35 -22.63 0.94
N ALA A 96 0.04 -22.81 1.01
CA ALA A 96 -0.73 -22.63 2.24
C ALA A 96 -0.26 -23.52 3.39
N ASP A 97 0.26 -24.72 3.09
CA ASP A 97 0.87 -25.65 4.03
C ASP A 97 2.34 -25.35 4.36
N ARG A 98 2.87 -24.24 3.82
CA ARG A 98 4.26 -23.75 3.97
C ARG A 98 5.31 -24.62 3.28
N THR A 99 4.94 -25.51 2.39
CA THR A 99 5.91 -26.09 1.46
C THR A 99 6.35 -25.05 0.42
N ILE A 100 7.62 -25.10 0.03
CA ILE A 100 8.19 -24.12 -0.91
C ILE A 100 7.68 -24.44 -2.32
N THR A 101 7.28 -23.40 -3.06
CA THR A 101 6.80 -23.52 -4.44
C THR A 101 7.97 -23.57 -5.44
N GLU A 102 7.67 -23.75 -6.73
CA GLU A 102 8.68 -23.65 -7.80
C GLU A 102 9.31 -22.26 -7.82
N ALA A 103 8.49 -21.19 -7.79
CA ALA A 103 8.98 -19.80 -7.71
C ALA A 103 9.81 -19.53 -6.45
N GLY A 104 9.39 -20.11 -5.30
CA GLY A 104 10.16 -20.02 -4.06
C GLY A 104 11.49 -20.75 -4.13
N ASN A 105 11.56 -21.91 -4.78
CA ASN A 105 12.81 -22.65 -4.96
C ASN A 105 13.78 -21.91 -5.92
N GLU A 106 13.27 -21.26 -6.97
CA GLU A 106 14.10 -20.41 -7.85
C GLU A 106 14.77 -19.29 -7.04
N LEU A 107 13.99 -18.56 -6.24
CA LEU A 107 14.54 -17.51 -5.37
C LEU A 107 15.53 -18.06 -4.33
N LEU A 108 15.19 -19.19 -3.69
CA LEU A 108 16.05 -19.84 -2.70
C LEU A 108 17.41 -20.24 -3.28
N ASN A 109 17.44 -20.73 -4.51
CA ASN A 109 18.69 -21.12 -5.19
C ASN A 109 19.55 -19.87 -5.47
N ILE A 110 18.96 -18.82 -6.05
CA ILE A 110 19.65 -17.54 -6.29
C ILE A 110 20.26 -17.00 -5.00
N THR A 111 19.50 -17.02 -3.91
CA THR A 111 19.96 -16.50 -2.61
C THR A 111 21.09 -17.34 -2.01
N LYS A 112 21.02 -18.68 -2.13
CA LYS A 112 22.07 -19.58 -1.64
C LYS A 112 23.35 -19.50 -2.46
N ASP A 113 23.23 -19.35 -3.77
CA ASP A 113 24.36 -19.27 -4.69
C ASP A 113 25.01 -17.88 -4.67
N GLY A 114 24.29 -16.86 -4.21
CA GLY A 114 24.72 -15.46 -4.22
C GLY A 114 24.80 -14.86 -5.63
N ASP A 115 24.19 -15.50 -6.62
CA ASP A 115 24.21 -15.06 -8.02
C ASP A 115 22.96 -14.25 -8.37
N PHE A 116 23.01 -12.97 -8.04
CA PHE A 116 21.94 -11.99 -8.34
C PHE A 116 22.11 -11.30 -9.70
N LYS A 117 23.17 -11.59 -10.45
CA LYS A 117 23.50 -10.93 -11.71
C LYS A 117 22.34 -10.95 -12.70
N GLU A 118 22.12 -9.82 -13.36
CA GLU A 118 21.05 -9.61 -14.32
C GLU A 118 21.16 -10.59 -15.52
N ASN A 119 20.06 -11.26 -15.81
CA ASN A 119 19.95 -12.18 -16.94
C ASN A 119 18.61 -12.05 -17.67
N ASN A 120 17.97 -10.90 -17.55
CA ASN A 120 16.65 -10.65 -18.09
C ASN A 120 16.59 -9.36 -18.89
N TYR A 121 15.54 -9.23 -19.69
CA TYR A 121 15.35 -8.10 -20.59
C TYR A 121 15.28 -6.74 -19.88
N PHE A 122 14.79 -6.70 -18.64
CA PHE A 122 14.66 -5.44 -17.87
C PHE A 122 15.99 -4.96 -17.28
N ASN A 123 17.05 -5.75 -17.36
CA ASN A 123 18.35 -5.49 -16.72
C ASN A 123 18.21 -5.19 -15.21
N ILE A 124 17.36 -5.96 -14.54
CA ILE A 124 17.19 -5.95 -13.07
C ILE A 124 17.75 -7.23 -12.49
N GLU A 125 18.05 -7.24 -11.19
CA GLU A 125 18.54 -8.43 -10.50
C GLU A 125 17.58 -9.62 -10.65
N ARG A 126 18.14 -10.82 -10.59
CA ARG A 126 17.35 -12.07 -10.76
C ARG A 126 16.27 -12.24 -9.73
N ASP A 127 16.53 -11.89 -8.45
CA ASP A 127 15.52 -11.91 -7.38
C ASP A 127 14.41 -10.89 -7.64
N SER A 128 14.76 -9.65 -8.02
CA SER A 128 13.81 -8.60 -8.39
C SER A 128 12.94 -9.00 -9.57
N TYR A 129 13.51 -9.72 -10.54
CA TYR A 129 12.74 -10.26 -11.66
C TYR A 129 11.76 -11.36 -11.21
N ILE A 130 12.12 -12.21 -10.23
CA ILE A 130 11.18 -13.14 -9.63
C ILE A 130 10.05 -12.39 -8.91
N TYR A 131 10.36 -11.39 -8.07
CA TYR A 131 9.35 -10.57 -7.42
C TYR A 131 8.43 -9.88 -8.43
N PHE A 132 8.98 -9.36 -9.51
CA PHE A 132 8.19 -8.77 -10.60
C PHE A 132 7.20 -9.78 -11.21
N LYS A 133 7.66 -10.96 -11.61
CA LYS A 133 6.79 -12.04 -12.12
C LYS A 133 5.71 -12.43 -11.12
N GLN A 134 6.07 -12.54 -9.84
CA GLN A 134 5.12 -12.89 -8.78
C GLN A 134 4.06 -11.79 -8.58
N LEU A 135 4.44 -10.52 -8.58
CA LEU A 135 3.48 -9.42 -8.43
C LEU A 135 2.58 -9.24 -9.65
N LEU A 136 3.05 -9.54 -10.86
CA LEU A 136 2.18 -9.63 -12.04
C LEU A 136 1.10 -10.69 -11.89
N LYS A 137 1.41 -11.82 -11.24
CA LYS A 137 0.48 -12.91 -10.98
C LYS A 137 -0.41 -12.67 -9.76
N THR A 138 0.07 -11.89 -8.78
CA THR A 138 -0.63 -11.72 -7.49
C THR A 138 -1.98 -11.06 -7.69
N SER A 139 -3.04 -11.73 -7.22
CA SER A 139 -4.40 -11.21 -7.17
C SER A 139 -4.89 -11.09 -5.73
N ILE A 140 -5.67 -10.05 -5.47
CA ILE A 140 -6.22 -9.74 -4.15
C ILE A 140 -7.74 -9.69 -4.23
N LYS A 141 -8.38 -10.38 -3.30
CA LYS A 141 -9.84 -10.36 -3.20
C LYS A 141 -10.30 -9.20 -2.31
N VAL A 142 -11.11 -8.32 -2.86
CA VAL A 142 -11.76 -7.21 -2.16
C VAL A 142 -13.27 -7.42 -2.25
N ASN A 143 -13.90 -7.91 -1.18
CA ASN A 143 -15.30 -8.36 -1.16
C ASN A 143 -15.56 -9.43 -2.24
N THR A 144 -16.33 -9.09 -3.27
CA THR A 144 -16.62 -9.96 -4.43
C THR A 144 -15.70 -9.71 -5.62
N SER A 145 -14.94 -8.61 -5.61
CA SER A 145 -14.01 -8.26 -6.69
C SER A 145 -12.66 -8.95 -6.48
N VAL A 146 -11.99 -9.22 -7.59
CA VAL A 146 -10.60 -9.66 -7.63
C VAL A 146 -9.81 -8.61 -8.38
N VAL A 147 -8.65 -8.23 -7.88
CA VAL A 147 -7.78 -7.24 -8.50
C VAL A 147 -6.32 -7.72 -8.48
N ARG A 148 -5.60 -7.49 -9.58
CA ARG A 148 -4.14 -7.62 -9.67
C ARG A 148 -3.53 -6.21 -9.54
N PRO A 149 -3.02 -5.84 -8.39
CA PRO A 149 -2.59 -4.46 -8.13
C PRO A 149 -1.50 -3.95 -9.08
N TYR A 150 -0.61 -4.85 -9.54
CA TYR A 150 0.45 -4.45 -10.45
C TYR A 150 -0.09 -3.99 -11.81
N TYR A 151 -1.12 -4.65 -12.36
CA TYR A 151 -1.73 -4.24 -13.63
C TYR A 151 -2.48 -2.91 -13.50
N VAL A 152 -3.15 -2.70 -12.38
CA VAL A 152 -3.81 -1.41 -12.06
C VAL A 152 -2.79 -0.29 -11.96
N LEU A 153 -1.68 -0.51 -11.23
CA LEU A 153 -0.58 0.45 -11.14
C LEU A 153 0.03 0.72 -12.52
N ALA A 154 0.28 -0.33 -13.31
CA ALA A 154 0.84 -0.19 -14.65
C ALA A 154 -0.07 0.64 -15.57
N LYS A 155 -1.40 0.41 -15.53
CA LYS A 155 -2.37 1.21 -16.29
C LYS A 155 -2.32 2.68 -15.86
N ALA A 156 -2.36 2.94 -14.55
CA ALA A 156 -2.30 4.30 -14.03
C ALA A 156 -0.99 5.02 -14.43
N LEU A 157 0.16 4.36 -14.31
CA LEU A 157 1.45 4.94 -14.68
C LEU A 157 1.60 5.17 -16.19
N THR A 158 1.02 4.31 -17.02
CA THR A 158 1.01 4.49 -18.49
C THR A 158 0.18 5.71 -18.89
N GLU A 159 -1.00 5.91 -18.26
CA GLU A 159 -1.90 7.02 -18.55
C GLU A 159 -1.44 8.37 -17.96
N LEU A 160 -0.79 8.33 -16.80
CA LEU A 160 -0.49 9.51 -15.99
C LEU A 160 1.01 9.87 -15.97
N ASN A 161 1.88 9.00 -16.50
CA ASN A 161 3.34 9.03 -16.45
C ASN A 161 3.96 8.86 -15.06
N TYR A 162 3.34 9.32 -14.01
CA TYR A 162 3.73 9.16 -12.62
C TYR A 162 2.51 9.26 -11.70
N LEU A 163 2.68 8.86 -10.45
CA LEU A 163 1.77 9.16 -9.35
C LEU A 163 2.55 9.89 -8.26
N THR A 164 1.94 10.88 -7.62
CA THR A 164 2.48 11.41 -6.36
C THR A 164 2.31 10.38 -5.25
N PHE A 165 3.08 10.48 -4.15
CA PHE A 165 2.88 9.59 -2.99
C PHE A 165 1.47 9.74 -2.39
N GLU A 166 0.86 10.92 -2.50
CA GLU A 166 -0.51 11.14 -2.08
C GLU A 166 -1.51 10.36 -2.95
N GLU A 167 -1.37 10.44 -4.28
CA GLU A 167 -2.20 9.69 -5.23
C GLU A 167 -2.01 8.17 -5.08
N PHE A 168 -0.76 7.71 -4.95
CA PHE A 168 -0.42 6.31 -4.72
C PHE A 168 -0.97 5.79 -3.39
N THR A 169 -0.95 6.62 -2.33
CA THR A 169 -1.40 6.24 -0.99
C THR A 169 -2.92 6.20 -0.88
N TYR A 170 -3.58 7.28 -1.30
CA TYR A 170 -4.98 7.52 -0.96
C TYR A 170 -5.95 7.20 -2.08
N ILE A 171 -5.49 7.14 -3.33
CA ILE A 171 -6.38 7.04 -4.48
C ILE A 171 -6.20 5.71 -5.21
N LEU A 172 -4.98 5.35 -5.59
CA LEU A 172 -4.71 4.13 -6.36
C LEU A 172 -5.29 2.85 -5.73
N PRO A 173 -5.21 2.61 -4.40
CA PRO A 173 -5.75 1.38 -3.80
C PRO A 173 -7.28 1.25 -3.84
N LEU A 174 -8.02 2.32 -4.18
CA LEU A 174 -9.46 2.30 -4.38
C LEU A 174 -9.86 1.64 -5.72
N ALA A 175 -8.91 1.46 -6.64
CA ALA A 175 -9.11 0.82 -7.94
C ALA A 175 -9.33 -0.69 -7.78
N ILE A 176 -10.56 -1.11 -7.52
CA ILE A 176 -10.94 -2.52 -7.26
C ILE A 176 -11.73 -3.17 -8.41
N SER A 177 -12.05 -2.42 -9.46
CA SER A 177 -12.76 -2.86 -10.66
C SER A 177 -12.32 -2.05 -11.88
N TYR A 178 -12.72 -2.49 -13.07
CA TYR A 178 -12.46 -1.75 -14.31
C TYR A 178 -12.99 -0.30 -14.21
N ASP A 179 -14.27 -0.15 -13.90
CA ASP A 179 -14.93 1.16 -13.84
C ASP A 179 -14.31 2.05 -12.75
N SER A 180 -14.01 1.50 -11.56
CA SER A 180 -13.36 2.29 -10.51
C SER A 180 -11.97 2.75 -10.91
N THR A 181 -11.20 1.95 -11.67
CA THR A 181 -9.87 2.33 -12.14
C THR A 181 -9.92 3.47 -13.16
N GLU A 182 -10.84 3.42 -14.14
CA GLU A 182 -11.02 4.49 -15.10
C GLU A 182 -11.46 5.79 -14.41
N ASN A 183 -12.38 5.71 -13.46
CA ASN A 183 -12.81 6.85 -12.65
C ASN A 183 -11.64 7.45 -11.87
N ILE A 184 -10.82 6.61 -11.22
CA ILE A 184 -9.67 7.04 -10.43
C ILE A 184 -8.63 7.76 -11.31
N ILE A 185 -8.34 7.25 -12.49
CA ILE A 185 -7.43 7.91 -13.44
C ILE A 185 -7.97 9.29 -13.85
N SER A 186 -9.29 9.38 -14.11
CA SER A 186 -9.94 10.66 -14.41
C SER A 186 -9.87 11.63 -13.21
N TRP A 187 -10.19 11.17 -12.03
CA TRP A 187 -10.15 11.98 -10.80
C TRP A 187 -8.73 12.46 -10.45
N ILE A 188 -7.69 11.65 -10.71
CA ILE A 188 -6.30 12.11 -10.55
C ILE A 188 -5.98 13.27 -11.51
N LYS A 189 -6.46 13.21 -12.74
CA LYS A 189 -6.31 14.35 -13.70
C LYS A 189 -7.00 15.61 -13.15
N GLU A 190 -8.21 15.48 -12.63
CA GLU A 190 -8.97 16.60 -12.03
C GLU A 190 -8.32 17.12 -10.74
N LEU A 191 -7.77 16.22 -9.90
CA LEU A 191 -7.04 16.59 -8.69
C LEU A 191 -5.81 17.44 -9.03
N ARG A 192 -5.05 17.06 -10.05
CA ARG A 192 -3.88 17.81 -10.52
C ARG A 192 -4.24 19.19 -11.08
N GLU A 193 -5.45 19.36 -11.56
CA GLU A 193 -6.02 20.64 -11.98
C GLU A 193 -6.71 21.42 -10.84
N ASN A 194 -6.65 20.95 -9.60
CA ASN A 194 -7.29 21.51 -8.41
C ASN A 194 -8.83 21.63 -8.53
N ARG A 195 -9.48 20.76 -9.29
CA ARG A 195 -10.96 20.72 -9.44
C ARG A 195 -11.65 19.86 -8.39
N ILE A 196 -10.94 18.92 -7.80
CA ILE A 196 -11.42 18.00 -6.76
C ILE A 196 -10.33 17.80 -5.70
N SER A 197 -10.69 17.48 -4.47
CA SER A 197 -9.74 17.13 -3.39
C SER A 197 -9.62 15.62 -3.21
N VAL A 198 -8.55 15.17 -2.54
CA VAL A 198 -8.38 13.76 -2.17
C VAL A 198 -9.53 13.27 -1.29
N GLU A 199 -10.00 14.10 -0.37
CA GLU A 199 -11.13 13.79 0.49
C GLU A 199 -12.45 13.64 -0.28
N ASP A 200 -12.63 14.41 -1.35
CA ASP A 200 -13.81 14.28 -2.22
C ASP A 200 -13.75 12.97 -3.01
N ILE A 201 -12.60 12.62 -3.58
CA ILE A 201 -12.39 11.36 -4.31
C ILE A 201 -12.72 10.16 -3.41
N ILE A 202 -12.13 10.12 -2.21
CA ILE A 202 -12.39 9.04 -1.26
C ILE A 202 -13.88 8.98 -0.90
N TYR A 203 -14.52 10.13 -0.68
CA TYR A 203 -15.92 10.16 -0.32
C TYR A 203 -16.82 9.66 -1.45
N GLU A 204 -16.59 10.10 -2.67
CA GLU A 204 -17.35 9.64 -3.85
C GLU A 204 -17.20 8.13 -4.06
N ASP A 205 -15.98 7.60 -3.97
CA ASP A 205 -15.74 6.17 -4.09
C ASP A 205 -16.47 5.36 -3.00
N LEU A 206 -16.38 5.79 -1.73
CA LEU A 206 -17.11 5.15 -0.64
C LEU A 206 -18.61 5.21 -0.83
N MET A 207 -19.16 6.31 -1.36
CA MET A 207 -20.60 6.47 -1.61
C MET A 207 -21.11 5.64 -2.78
N ASN A 208 -20.25 5.08 -3.60
CA ASN A 208 -20.63 4.06 -4.59
C ASN A 208 -20.93 2.68 -3.96
N MET A 209 -20.58 2.49 -2.68
CA MET A 209 -20.81 1.21 -1.97
C MET A 209 -22.13 1.21 -1.21
N ASP A 210 -22.92 0.13 -1.34
CA ASP A 210 -24.24 -0.02 -0.73
C ASP A 210 -24.28 0.18 0.78
N ASN A 211 -23.25 -0.32 1.49
CA ASN A 211 -23.17 -0.21 2.94
C ASN A 211 -22.98 1.25 3.41
N TYR A 212 -22.20 2.07 2.69
CA TYR A 212 -22.06 3.50 2.99
C TYR A 212 -23.32 4.29 2.67
N GLN A 213 -23.99 3.99 1.55
CA GLN A 213 -25.28 4.59 1.22
C GLN A 213 -26.34 4.24 2.27
N LEU A 214 -26.38 2.98 2.72
CA LEU A 214 -27.28 2.54 3.78
C LEU A 214 -26.98 3.23 5.10
N ALA A 215 -25.69 3.35 5.46
CA ALA A 215 -25.23 4.06 6.66
C ALA A 215 -25.66 5.54 6.63
N PHE A 216 -25.45 6.21 5.50
CA PHE A 216 -25.85 7.60 5.31
C PHE A 216 -27.36 7.79 5.45
N LYS A 217 -28.16 7.00 4.72
CA LYS A 217 -29.63 7.03 4.81
C LYS A 217 -30.13 6.78 6.24
N THR A 218 -29.49 5.84 6.94
CA THR A 218 -29.80 5.49 8.34
C THR A 218 -29.48 6.66 9.26
N PHE A 219 -28.32 7.28 9.11
CA PHE A 219 -27.89 8.43 9.93
C PHE A 219 -28.79 9.65 9.74
N MET A 220 -29.21 9.93 8.49
CA MET A 220 -30.05 11.09 8.21
C MET A 220 -31.49 10.94 8.71
N LYS A 221 -32.03 9.72 8.82
CA LYS A 221 -33.44 9.46 9.12
C LYS A 221 -33.74 9.21 10.61
N ASN A 222 -32.75 8.81 11.40
CA ASN A 222 -32.99 8.38 12.78
C ASN A 222 -32.56 9.45 13.79
N PRO A 223 -33.23 9.51 14.97
CA PRO A 223 -32.80 10.36 16.07
C PRO A 223 -31.35 10.07 16.49
N LEU A 224 -30.61 11.10 16.84
CA LEU A 224 -29.23 10.97 17.27
C LEU A 224 -29.11 10.15 18.56
N SER A 225 -28.30 9.10 18.55
CA SER A 225 -27.91 8.32 19.71
C SER A 225 -26.47 7.81 19.59
N GLU A 226 -25.88 7.37 20.70
CA GLU A 226 -24.55 6.74 20.68
C GLU A 226 -24.57 5.46 19.81
N GLU A 227 -25.65 4.67 19.95
CA GLU A 227 -25.85 3.44 19.19
C GLU A 227 -25.91 3.72 17.67
N LEU A 228 -26.60 4.79 17.27
CA LEU A 228 -26.68 5.19 15.86
C LEU A 228 -25.29 5.55 15.31
N VAL A 229 -24.51 6.36 16.03
CA VAL A 229 -23.16 6.74 15.60
C VAL A 229 -22.25 5.52 15.54
N CYS A 230 -22.32 4.61 16.50
CA CYS A 230 -21.60 3.35 16.49
C CYS A 230 -22.03 2.41 15.35
N LEU A 231 -23.33 2.43 15.00
CA LEU A 231 -23.87 1.62 13.89
C LEU A 231 -23.35 2.12 12.54
N ILE A 232 -23.48 3.42 12.28
CA ILE A 232 -23.05 4.01 11.00
C ILE A 232 -21.53 4.07 10.86
N GLY A 233 -20.80 4.04 11.96
CA GLY A 233 -19.33 4.04 11.97
C GLY A 233 -18.74 2.74 11.38
N MET A 234 -19.50 1.65 11.33
CA MET A 234 -19.14 0.37 10.69
C MET A 234 -17.75 -0.13 11.10
N ASN A 235 -17.38 -0.01 12.39
CA ASN A 235 -16.05 -0.38 12.84
C ASN A 235 -15.79 -1.88 12.70
N ARG A 236 -14.73 -2.25 11.96
CA ARG A 236 -14.34 -3.64 11.66
C ARG A 236 -14.08 -4.50 12.89
N LYS A 237 -13.45 -3.91 13.94
CA LYS A 237 -13.07 -4.68 15.16
C LYS A 237 -14.17 -4.69 16.21
N SER A 238 -14.74 -3.54 16.54
CA SER A 238 -15.81 -3.40 17.51
C SER A 238 -16.48 -2.03 17.39
N ARG A 239 -17.81 -2.01 17.38
CA ARG A 239 -18.60 -0.76 17.39
C ARG A 239 -18.22 0.19 18.53
N LYS A 240 -17.76 -0.34 19.67
CA LYS A 240 -17.35 0.47 20.84
C LYS A 240 -16.23 1.47 20.52
N TYR A 241 -15.40 1.20 19.51
CA TYR A 241 -14.35 2.14 19.08
C TYR A 241 -14.90 3.43 18.45
N ASP A 242 -16.16 3.42 18.00
CA ASP A 242 -16.80 4.59 17.40
C ASP A 242 -17.57 5.47 18.41
N LYS A 243 -17.67 5.07 19.69
CA LYS A 243 -18.30 5.90 20.75
C LYS A 243 -17.76 7.35 20.86
N PRO A 244 -16.44 7.62 20.74
CA PRO A 244 -15.93 8.98 20.81
C PRO A 244 -16.53 9.92 19.75
N TYR A 245 -16.92 9.41 18.59
CA TYR A 245 -17.52 10.20 17.52
C TYR A 245 -18.91 10.75 17.87
N TYR A 246 -19.67 10.07 18.73
CA TYR A 246 -20.93 10.59 19.26
C TYR A 246 -20.71 11.89 20.06
N TYR A 247 -19.71 11.90 20.92
CA TYR A 247 -19.37 13.08 21.72
C TYR A 247 -18.82 14.21 20.83
N LEU A 248 -18.01 13.89 19.83
CA LEU A 248 -17.57 14.86 18.84
C LEU A 248 -18.75 15.49 18.12
N PHE A 249 -19.68 14.67 17.61
CA PHE A 249 -20.87 15.17 16.90
C PHE A 249 -21.71 16.12 17.77
N LYS A 250 -21.92 15.79 19.05
CA LYS A 250 -22.63 16.68 19.97
C LYS A 250 -21.95 18.05 20.10
N GLN A 251 -20.63 18.08 20.20
CA GLN A 251 -19.90 19.35 20.30
C GLN A 251 -19.90 20.13 18.98
N LEU A 252 -19.92 19.44 17.83
CA LEU A 252 -20.08 20.10 16.52
C LEU A 252 -21.43 20.82 16.43
N ILE A 253 -22.51 20.18 16.87
CA ILE A 253 -23.84 20.83 16.97
C ILE A 253 -23.81 22.06 17.88
N GLU A 254 -23.24 21.93 19.08
CA GLU A 254 -23.18 23.06 20.04
C GLU A 254 -22.41 24.25 19.45
N VAL A 255 -21.25 24.01 18.84
CA VAL A 255 -20.37 25.09 18.37
C VAL A 255 -20.87 25.68 17.03
N PHE A 256 -21.16 24.83 16.04
CA PHE A 256 -21.40 25.32 14.68
C PHE A 256 -22.88 25.56 14.35
N GLN A 257 -23.80 24.73 14.86
CA GLN A 257 -25.23 24.92 14.58
C GLN A 257 -25.89 25.88 15.60
N LYS A 258 -25.58 25.72 16.90
CA LYS A 258 -26.17 26.58 17.97
C LYS A 258 -25.34 27.84 18.24
N GLY A 259 -24.15 27.98 17.64
CA GLY A 259 -23.27 29.13 17.85
C GLY A 259 -22.69 29.27 19.26
N ASN A 260 -22.65 28.19 20.05
CA ASN A 260 -22.14 28.22 21.43
C ASN A 260 -20.60 28.19 21.43
N LEU A 261 -19.97 29.32 21.15
CA LEU A 261 -18.51 29.45 21.03
C LEU A 261 -17.76 29.20 22.35
N ARG A 262 -18.44 29.19 23.51
CA ARG A 262 -17.83 28.79 24.78
C ARG A 262 -17.47 27.30 24.81
N LYS A 263 -18.07 26.48 23.93
CA LYS A 263 -17.85 25.05 23.81
C LYS A 263 -16.69 24.66 22.89
N VAL A 264 -15.94 25.61 22.33
CA VAL A 264 -14.80 25.34 21.41
C VAL A 264 -13.73 24.47 22.06
N TYR A 265 -13.44 24.68 23.36
CA TYR A 265 -12.50 23.84 24.09
C TYR A 265 -13.04 22.42 24.33
N ASP A 266 -14.34 22.29 24.63
CA ASP A 266 -14.98 20.96 24.75
C ASP A 266 -14.98 20.19 23.42
N LEU A 267 -15.18 20.90 22.29
CA LEU A 267 -15.04 20.35 20.96
C LEU A 267 -13.62 19.81 20.70
N PHE A 268 -12.59 20.57 21.09
CA PHE A 268 -11.21 20.11 21.00
C PHE A 268 -10.95 18.86 21.84
N LEU A 269 -11.44 18.81 23.07
CA LEU A 269 -11.32 17.65 23.95
C LEU A 269 -12.05 16.42 23.38
N ALA A 270 -13.23 16.63 22.77
CA ALA A 270 -13.95 15.55 22.09
C ALA A 270 -13.17 15.00 20.89
N ALA A 271 -12.60 15.87 20.03
CA ALA A 271 -11.74 15.46 18.93
C ALA A 271 -10.46 14.74 19.42
N LYS A 272 -9.89 15.16 20.57
CA LYS A 272 -8.73 14.53 21.18
C LYS A 272 -9.01 13.11 21.70
N LYS A 273 -10.26 12.79 22.05
CA LYS A 273 -10.68 11.43 22.48
C LYS A 273 -10.71 10.43 21.32
N ILE A 274 -10.74 10.89 20.08
CA ILE A 274 -10.61 10.03 18.91
C ILE A 274 -9.14 9.64 18.80
N ASN A 275 -8.89 8.34 18.92
CA ASN A 275 -7.54 7.80 18.91
C ASN A 275 -6.93 7.77 17.49
N GLN A 276 -5.59 7.70 17.46
CA GLN A 276 -4.78 7.49 16.27
C GLN A 276 -4.91 8.61 15.19
N LYS A 277 -4.57 8.29 13.94
CA LYS A 277 -4.54 9.21 12.80
C LYS A 277 -5.87 9.95 12.56
N PRO A 278 -7.05 9.30 12.60
CA PRO A 278 -8.31 10.02 12.41
C PRO A 278 -8.50 11.19 13.38
N GLY A 279 -8.09 11.03 14.64
CA GLY A 279 -8.19 12.11 15.64
C GLY A 279 -7.28 13.31 15.33
N VAL A 280 -6.13 13.07 14.70
CA VAL A 280 -5.25 14.14 14.19
C VAL A 280 -5.93 14.88 13.04
N LEU A 281 -6.48 14.14 12.07
CA LEU A 281 -7.19 14.72 10.94
C LEU A 281 -8.40 15.56 11.36
N TRP A 282 -9.19 15.09 12.33
CA TRP A 282 -10.28 15.87 12.91
C TRP A 282 -9.80 17.17 13.54
N ARG A 283 -8.71 17.14 14.32
CA ARG A 283 -8.15 18.37 14.92
C ARG A 283 -7.63 19.32 13.86
N ASN A 284 -6.97 18.84 12.83
CA ASN A 284 -6.46 19.65 11.72
C ASN A 284 -7.58 20.28 10.88
N LEU A 285 -8.71 19.57 10.71
CA LEU A 285 -9.91 20.12 10.04
C LEU A 285 -10.54 21.27 10.83
N LEU A 286 -10.61 21.14 12.16
CA LEU A 286 -11.36 22.06 13.02
C LEU A 286 -10.53 23.22 13.54
N PHE A 287 -9.24 23.01 13.82
CA PHE A 287 -8.41 23.95 14.57
C PHE A 287 -7.12 24.35 13.85
N LYS A 288 -6.67 25.56 14.11
CA LYS A 288 -5.38 26.11 13.61
C LYS A 288 -4.16 25.53 14.33
N SER A 289 -4.34 24.92 15.49
CA SER A 289 -3.27 24.36 16.32
C SER A 289 -3.74 23.08 17.01
N SER A 290 -2.81 22.17 17.26
CA SER A 290 -3.03 20.97 18.08
C SER A 290 -2.71 21.16 19.56
N ASN A 291 -2.24 22.35 19.95
CA ASN A 291 -1.84 22.66 21.33
C ASN A 291 -3.05 23.01 22.20
N SER A 292 -3.32 22.21 23.22
CA SER A 292 -4.46 22.33 24.13
C SER A 292 -4.51 23.69 24.85
N SER A 293 -3.35 24.20 25.32
CA SER A 293 -3.26 25.49 26.00
C SER A 293 -3.56 26.65 25.07
N SER A 294 -3.07 26.59 23.82
CA SER A 294 -3.38 27.56 22.79
C SER A 294 -4.87 27.60 22.44
N ILE A 295 -5.50 26.44 22.29
CA ILE A 295 -6.95 26.35 22.02
C ILE A 295 -7.75 26.94 23.18
N LYS A 296 -7.41 26.60 24.42
CA LYS A 296 -8.09 27.13 25.62
C LYS A 296 -7.98 28.64 25.72
N LYS A 297 -6.78 29.21 25.42
CA LYS A 297 -6.52 30.64 25.44
C LYS A 297 -7.27 31.42 24.35
N ASN A 298 -7.25 30.89 23.13
CA ASN A 298 -7.75 31.60 21.95
C ASN A 298 -9.27 31.41 21.72
N GLY A 299 -9.92 30.40 22.35
CA GLY A 299 -11.34 30.15 22.22
C GLY A 299 -11.79 30.06 20.75
N MET A 300 -12.76 30.86 20.35
CA MET A 300 -13.29 30.86 18.98
C MET A 300 -12.24 31.15 17.90
N TYR A 301 -11.23 31.94 18.19
CA TYR A 301 -10.16 32.28 17.25
C TYR A 301 -9.22 31.10 16.93
N ALA A 302 -9.32 30.03 17.73
CA ALA A 302 -8.63 28.78 17.47
C ALA A 302 -9.24 27.97 16.33
N LEU A 303 -10.51 28.22 15.97
CA LEU A 303 -11.16 27.54 14.84
C LEU A 303 -10.56 27.99 13.51
N ARG A 304 -10.52 27.09 12.55
CA ARG A 304 -10.11 27.39 11.18
C ARG A 304 -11.20 28.19 10.48
N LYS A 305 -10.79 29.19 9.68
CA LYS A 305 -11.73 30.01 8.89
C LYS A 305 -12.34 29.22 7.72
N ASP A 306 -11.59 28.28 7.17
CA ASP A 306 -11.94 27.40 6.05
C ASP A 306 -12.58 26.07 6.50
N CYS A 307 -12.96 25.96 7.79
CA CYS A 307 -13.61 24.76 8.32
C CYS A 307 -14.99 24.58 7.65
N PRO A 308 -15.27 23.39 7.04
CA PRO A 308 -16.53 23.13 6.34
C PRO A 308 -17.78 23.31 7.21
N PHE A 309 -17.67 23.11 8.50
CA PHE A 309 -18.78 23.28 9.45
C PHE A 309 -19.21 24.73 9.65
N ASN A 310 -18.40 25.73 9.26
CA ASN A 310 -18.75 27.15 9.38
C ASN A 310 -19.99 27.54 8.56
N SER A 311 -20.32 26.78 7.50
CA SER A 311 -21.48 27.01 6.65
C SER A 311 -22.76 26.35 7.15
N CYS A 312 -22.69 25.51 8.21
CA CYS A 312 -23.83 24.76 8.72
C CYS A 312 -24.87 25.65 9.39
N LYS A 313 -26.13 25.53 8.94
CA LYS A 313 -27.28 26.22 9.54
C LYS A 313 -28.22 25.26 10.28
N THR A 314 -28.26 24.01 9.84
CA THR A 314 -29.17 22.99 10.36
C THR A 314 -28.39 21.79 10.89
N GLU A 315 -29.03 20.97 11.75
CA GLU A 315 -28.46 19.68 12.15
C GLU A 315 -28.22 18.77 10.95
N SER A 316 -29.05 18.86 9.91
CA SER A 316 -28.89 18.10 8.68
C SER A 316 -27.57 18.45 7.98
N ASP A 317 -27.18 19.72 7.95
CA ASP A 317 -25.91 20.14 7.35
C ASP A 317 -24.75 19.56 8.14
N VAL A 318 -24.78 19.66 9.47
CA VAL A 318 -23.76 19.08 10.34
C VAL A 318 -23.66 17.56 10.16
N ARG A 319 -24.80 16.86 10.03
CA ARG A 319 -24.82 15.41 9.78
C ARG A 319 -24.14 15.02 8.49
N LYS A 320 -24.40 15.73 7.38
CA LYS A 320 -23.80 15.46 6.06
C LYS A 320 -22.28 15.60 6.11
N ILE A 321 -21.78 16.73 6.63
CA ILE A 321 -20.35 17.00 6.72
C ILE A 321 -19.68 16.04 7.71
N PHE A 322 -20.29 15.78 8.85
CA PHE A 322 -19.78 14.83 9.83
C PHE A 322 -19.67 13.42 9.25
N PHE A 323 -20.70 12.94 8.54
CA PHE A 323 -20.68 11.62 7.90
C PHE A 323 -19.54 11.51 6.90
N LYS A 324 -19.36 12.51 6.05
CA LYS A 324 -18.25 12.58 5.10
C LYS A 324 -16.92 12.39 5.83
N TYR A 325 -16.57 13.28 6.75
CA TYR A 325 -15.26 13.25 7.39
C TYR A 325 -15.08 12.09 8.38
N LEU A 326 -16.15 11.55 8.96
CA LEU A 326 -16.08 10.32 9.75
C LEU A 326 -15.50 9.17 8.91
N HIS A 327 -16.03 8.98 7.70
CA HIS A 327 -15.63 7.87 6.85
C HIS A 327 -14.34 8.15 6.09
N VAL A 328 -14.17 9.35 5.55
CA VAL A 328 -12.95 9.76 4.85
C VAL A 328 -11.72 9.65 5.75
N PHE A 329 -11.76 10.16 6.99
CA PHE A 329 -10.61 10.10 7.88
C PHE A 329 -10.29 8.68 8.38
N LYS A 330 -11.31 7.83 8.54
CA LYS A 330 -11.10 6.40 8.81
C LYS A 330 -10.47 5.70 7.59
N ALA A 331 -10.93 6.01 6.38
CA ALA A 331 -10.39 5.47 5.14
C ALA A 331 -8.94 5.94 4.94
N MET A 332 -8.65 7.23 5.06
CA MET A 332 -7.29 7.77 4.96
C MET A 332 -6.33 7.11 5.96
N SER A 333 -6.79 6.86 7.20
CA SER A 333 -5.96 6.14 8.18
C SER A 333 -5.63 4.73 7.74
N THR A 334 -6.58 4.01 7.15
CA THR A 334 -6.37 2.65 6.63
C THR A 334 -5.43 2.66 5.42
N LEU A 335 -5.66 3.56 4.46
CA LEU A 335 -4.86 3.70 3.25
C LEU A 335 -3.40 4.05 3.57
N MET A 336 -3.18 4.97 4.54
CA MET A 336 -1.84 5.30 5.01
C MET A 336 -1.14 4.12 5.71
N ASP A 337 -1.88 3.27 6.43
CA ASP A 337 -1.32 2.04 7.00
C ASP A 337 -0.92 1.04 5.92
N TYR A 338 -1.59 1.06 4.77
CA TYR A 338 -1.31 0.18 3.63
C TYR A 338 -0.22 0.72 2.68
N PHE A 339 0.02 2.04 2.69
CA PHE A 339 1.05 2.68 1.86
C PHE A 339 2.40 1.98 1.99
N ASP A 340 2.88 1.82 3.21
CA ASP A 340 4.18 1.20 3.49
C ASP A 340 4.28 -0.23 2.94
N LEU A 341 3.21 -1.02 3.06
CA LEU A 341 3.17 -2.38 2.52
C LEU A 341 3.23 -2.38 1.00
N ASN A 342 2.31 -1.63 0.36
CA ASN A 342 2.23 -1.55 -1.09
C ASN A 342 3.55 -1.04 -1.68
N ARG A 343 4.11 0.05 -1.12
CA ARG A 343 5.38 0.63 -1.54
C ARG A 343 6.51 -0.41 -1.50
N ARG A 344 6.67 -1.12 -0.40
CA ARG A 344 7.76 -2.09 -0.22
C ARG A 344 7.67 -3.26 -1.18
N TYR A 345 6.48 -3.82 -1.37
CA TYR A 345 6.28 -4.90 -2.34
C TYR A 345 6.53 -4.44 -3.79
N PHE A 346 6.12 -3.25 -4.15
CA PHE A 346 6.41 -2.73 -5.49
C PHE A 346 7.90 -2.39 -5.68
N LYS A 347 8.57 -1.86 -4.65
CA LYS A 347 9.99 -1.52 -4.71
C LYS A 347 10.90 -2.72 -4.97
N ILE A 348 10.64 -3.87 -4.34
CA ILE A 348 11.49 -5.05 -4.52
C ILE A 348 11.48 -5.64 -5.94
N THR A 349 10.64 -5.09 -6.83
CA THR A 349 10.63 -5.50 -8.25
C THR A 349 11.70 -4.80 -9.09
N ASP A 350 12.30 -3.72 -8.61
CA ASP A 350 13.22 -2.84 -9.32
C ASP A 350 12.72 -2.32 -10.69
N THR A 351 11.41 -2.42 -10.93
CA THR A 351 10.75 -1.92 -12.14
C THR A 351 10.18 -0.52 -11.97
N LEU A 352 10.20 -0.02 -10.74
CA LEU A 352 9.60 1.24 -10.31
C LEU A 352 10.59 2.10 -9.54
N ILE A 353 10.50 3.40 -9.76
CA ILE A 353 11.29 4.42 -9.09
C ILE A 353 10.38 5.17 -8.10
N PHE A 354 10.80 5.24 -6.84
CA PHE A 354 10.14 5.97 -5.76
C PHE A 354 11.02 7.12 -5.30
N GLU A 355 10.92 8.28 -5.93
CA GLU A 355 11.75 9.46 -5.69
C GLU A 355 10.92 10.74 -5.69
N ASP A 356 11.41 11.76 -5.00
CA ASP A 356 10.83 13.10 -5.01
C ASP A 356 9.31 13.12 -4.77
N ASN A 357 8.83 12.27 -3.84
CA ASN A 357 7.41 12.05 -3.55
C ASN A 357 6.59 11.57 -4.75
N THR A 358 7.22 10.90 -5.71
CA THR A 358 6.56 10.32 -6.89
C THR A 358 6.90 8.84 -7.07
N VAL A 359 6.00 8.15 -7.75
CA VAL A 359 6.16 6.77 -8.24
C VAL A 359 6.09 6.80 -9.76
N ARG A 360 7.06 6.22 -10.42
CA ARG A 360 7.09 6.10 -11.89
C ARG A 360 7.78 4.81 -12.32
N PHE A 361 7.60 4.40 -13.55
CA PHE A 361 8.39 3.30 -14.10
C PHE A 361 9.87 3.65 -14.27
N ASP A 362 10.73 2.65 -14.10
CA ASP A 362 12.07 2.68 -14.67
C ASP A 362 12.02 2.59 -16.20
N ILE A 363 13.15 2.82 -16.89
CA ILE A 363 13.19 3.06 -18.35
C ILE A 363 12.55 1.91 -19.13
N ILE A 364 13.06 0.68 -18.99
CA ILE A 364 12.54 -0.45 -19.79
C ILE A 364 11.09 -0.79 -19.41
N PRO A 365 10.71 -0.92 -18.14
CA PRO A 365 9.32 -1.13 -17.75
C PRO A 365 8.36 -0.09 -18.32
N LYS A 366 8.75 1.20 -18.39
CA LYS A 366 7.94 2.25 -19.00
C LYS A 366 7.57 1.90 -20.45
N TYR A 367 8.57 1.63 -21.28
CA TYR A 367 8.32 1.35 -22.70
C TYR A 367 7.64 -0.01 -22.91
N PHE A 368 7.98 -0.99 -22.08
CA PHE A 368 7.33 -2.30 -22.09
C PHE A 368 5.83 -2.19 -21.81
N PHE A 369 5.43 -1.53 -20.73
CA PHE A 369 4.01 -1.38 -20.41
C PHE A 369 3.27 -0.46 -21.38
N ASN A 370 3.91 0.56 -21.91
CA ASN A 370 3.32 1.36 -22.99
C ASN A 370 2.95 0.52 -24.22
N GLU A 371 3.68 -0.60 -24.48
CA GLU A 371 3.36 -1.50 -25.58
C GLU A 371 2.29 -2.53 -25.24
N CYS A 372 2.20 -3.00 -24.02
CA CYS A 372 1.39 -4.16 -23.71
C CYS A 372 0.16 -3.86 -22.84
N ILE A 373 0.08 -2.69 -22.18
CA ILE A 373 -0.93 -2.43 -21.16
C ILE A 373 -2.37 -2.61 -21.65
N ASP A 374 -2.69 -2.15 -22.85
CA ASP A 374 -4.04 -2.27 -23.40
C ASP A 374 -4.46 -3.72 -23.66
N ARG A 375 -3.47 -4.60 -23.91
CA ARG A 375 -3.70 -6.04 -24.10
C ARG A 375 -3.92 -6.77 -22.79
N ILE A 376 -3.20 -6.40 -21.71
CA ILE A 376 -3.23 -7.10 -20.43
C ILE A 376 -4.21 -6.51 -19.43
N TYR A 377 -4.58 -5.25 -19.57
CA TYR A 377 -5.37 -4.53 -18.54
C TYR A 377 -6.71 -5.21 -18.22
N LYS A 378 -7.35 -5.85 -19.21
CA LYS A 378 -8.57 -6.65 -18.98
C LYS A 378 -8.37 -7.78 -17.96
N GLU A 379 -7.13 -8.25 -17.78
CA GLU A 379 -6.76 -9.30 -16.84
C GLU A 379 -6.49 -8.76 -15.43
N ALA A 380 -6.46 -7.44 -15.24
CA ALA A 380 -6.26 -6.81 -13.93
C ALA A 380 -7.29 -7.26 -12.88
N PHE A 381 -8.47 -7.75 -13.34
CA PHE A 381 -9.57 -8.18 -12.49
C PHE A 381 -9.83 -9.67 -12.56
N SER A 382 -8.80 -10.45 -12.81
CA SER A 382 -8.82 -11.92 -12.83
C SER A 382 -7.94 -12.54 -11.76
N GLU A 383 -8.28 -13.79 -11.34
CA GLU A 383 -7.44 -14.55 -10.43
C GLU A 383 -6.15 -15.04 -11.12
N SER A 384 -5.06 -15.13 -10.36
CA SER A 384 -3.83 -15.75 -10.83
C SER A 384 -3.91 -17.26 -10.74
N ILE A 385 -3.68 -17.95 -11.86
CA ILE A 385 -3.63 -19.43 -11.93
C ILE A 385 -2.20 -19.97 -11.82
N TYR A 386 -1.19 -19.15 -12.09
CA TYR A 386 0.22 -19.56 -12.12
C TYR A 386 1.05 -18.99 -10.96
N LEU A 387 0.41 -18.64 -9.83
CA LEU A 387 1.10 -17.95 -8.74
C LEU A 387 2.28 -18.75 -8.15
N LYS A 388 2.16 -20.09 -8.09
CA LYS A 388 3.16 -20.99 -7.49
C LYS A 388 4.28 -21.42 -8.45
N ASP A 389 4.02 -21.35 -9.75
CA ASP A 389 4.91 -21.86 -10.78
C ASP A 389 5.91 -20.78 -11.17
N SER A 390 7.15 -21.15 -11.47
CA SER A 390 8.16 -20.25 -12.04
C SER A 390 8.01 -20.21 -13.55
N VAL A 391 7.00 -19.51 -14.03
CA VAL A 391 6.72 -19.43 -15.47
C VAL A 391 7.41 -18.23 -16.13
N PRO A 392 7.76 -18.30 -17.43
CA PRO A 392 8.15 -17.15 -18.23
C PRO A 392 7.04 -16.09 -18.25
N ILE A 393 7.44 -14.82 -18.47
CA ILE A 393 6.50 -13.69 -18.42
C ILE A 393 5.37 -13.83 -19.44
N GLU A 394 5.63 -14.41 -20.60
CA GLU A 394 4.68 -14.63 -21.69
C GLU A 394 3.58 -15.63 -21.31
N LYS A 395 3.87 -16.53 -20.35
CA LYS A 395 2.88 -17.47 -19.81
C LYS A 395 2.00 -16.87 -18.71
N ILE A 396 2.37 -15.72 -18.14
CA ILE A 396 1.55 -14.99 -17.17
C ILE A 396 0.34 -14.39 -17.89
N SER A 397 0.56 -13.82 -19.08
CA SER A 397 -0.44 -13.34 -20.01
C SER A 397 0.13 -13.33 -21.43
N GLU A 398 -0.67 -13.76 -22.41
CA GLU A 398 -0.31 -13.65 -23.84
C GLU A 398 -0.07 -12.18 -24.25
N GLY A 399 -0.70 -11.24 -23.55
CA GLY A 399 -0.52 -9.81 -23.79
C GLY A 399 0.85 -9.27 -23.39
N LEU A 400 1.63 -9.99 -22.58
CA LEU A 400 2.98 -9.61 -22.16
C LEU A 400 4.08 -9.95 -23.17
N THR A 401 3.73 -10.43 -24.36
CA THR A 401 4.68 -10.60 -25.46
C THR A 401 5.14 -9.24 -26.00
N PHE A 402 6.42 -9.11 -26.27
CA PHE A 402 7.02 -7.88 -26.78
C PHE A 402 8.13 -8.15 -27.80
N ASP A 403 8.39 -7.16 -28.67
CA ASP A 403 9.55 -7.14 -29.56
C ASP A 403 10.56 -6.12 -29.01
N GLU A 404 11.71 -6.61 -28.58
CA GLU A 404 12.81 -5.79 -28.05
C GLU A 404 13.22 -4.68 -29.03
N LYS A 405 13.22 -4.94 -30.33
CA LYS A 405 13.59 -3.95 -31.34
C LYS A 405 12.61 -2.78 -31.38
N VAL A 406 11.32 -3.04 -31.17
CA VAL A 406 10.31 -1.97 -31.11
C VAL A 406 10.57 -1.09 -29.90
N ILE A 407 10.86 -1.69 -28.74
CA ILE A 407 11.13 -0.94 -27.50
C ILE A 407 12.40 -0.11 -27.65
N TYR A 408 13.51 -0.69 -28.16
CA TYR A 408 14.76 0.05 -28.38
C TYR A 408 14.59 1.19 -29.40
N SER A 409 13.81 0.97 -30.46
CA SER A 409 13.51 2.01 -31.44
C SER A 409 12.76 3.20 -30.80
N LYS A 410 11.79 2.92 -29.91
CA LYS A 410 11.05 3.96 -29.19
C LYS A 410 11.95 4.72 -28.21
N ILE A 411 12.75 4.03 -27.42
CA ILE A 411 13.73 4.65 -26.51
C ILE A 411 14.68 5.55 -27.31
N SER A 412 15.22 5.04 -28.43
CA SER A 412 16.13 5.79 -29.29
C SER A 412 15.50 7.08 -29.81
N LYS A 413 14.24 7.00 -30.27
CA LYS A 413 13.49 8.15 -30.79
C LYS A 413 13.21 9.17 -29.71
N ASP A 414 12.72 8.74 -28.54
CA ASP A 414 12.27 9.63 -27.47
C ASP A 414 13.43 10.33 -26.79
N LEU A 415 14.56 9.66 -26.63
CA LEU A 415 15.75 10.19 -25.94
C LEU A 415 16.81 10.75 -26.91
N GLY A 416 16.61 10.66 -28.23
CA GLY A 416 17.57 11.16 -29.23
C GLY A 416 18.90 10.37 -29.23
N ILE A 417 18.90 9.11 -28.79
CA ILE A 417 20.08 8.23 -28.73
C ILE A 417 19.96 7.08 -29.72
N VAL A 418 21.07 6.41 -30.03
CA VAL A 418 21.08 5.26 -30.95
C VAL A 418 21.30 3.97 -30.15
N ILE A 419 20.27 3.13 -30.04
CA ILE A 419 20.36 1.77 -29.50
C ILE A 419 20.12 0.76 -30.60
N LYS A 420 21.16 0.01 -30.96
CA LYS A 420 21.11 -0.97 -32.07
C LYS A 420 20.98 -2.41 -31.61
N ASN A 421 21.38 -2.71 -30.38
CA ASN A 421 21.40 -4.07 -29.84
C ASN A 421 21.23 -4.06 -28.30
N VAL A 422 21.08 -5.26 -27.74
CA VAL A 422 20.89 -5.48 -26.29
C VAL A 422 22.05 -4.94 -25.46
N GLU A 423 23.29 -5.09 -25.92
CA GLU A 423 24.48 -4.63 -25.18
C GLU A 423 24.49 -3.11 -25.02
N GLN A 424 24.18 -2.36 -26.08
CA GLN A 424 24.06 -0.91 -26.03
C GLN A 424 22.89 -0.47 -25.14
N ALA A 425 21.77 -1.20 -25.17
CA ALA A 425 20.65 -0.95 -24.26
C ALA A 425 21.04 -1.17 -22.81
N THR A 426 21.71 -2.28 -22.50
CA THR A 426 22.20 -2.61 -21.15
C THR A 426 23.16 -1.54 -20.63
N THR A 427 24.13 -1.13 -21.45
CA THR A 427 25.08 -0.06 -21.08
C THR A 427 24.33 1.24 -20.78
N PHE A 428 23.43 1.65 -21.67
CA PHE A 428 22.65 2.88 -21.47
C PHE A 428 21.82 2.85 -20.19
N ILE A 429 21.16 1.72 -19.90
CA ILE A 429 20.33 1.57 -18.69
C ILE A 429 21.19 1.66 -17.42
N LYS A 430 22.35 0.99 -17.41
CA LYS A 430 23.30 1.05 -16.29
C LYS A 430 23.84 2.47 -16.07
N ASP A 431 24.21 3.15 -17.15
CA ASP A 431 24.69 4.53 -17.08
C ASP A 431 23.61 5.48 -16.54
N GLU A 432 22.34 5.33 -16.95
CA GLU A 432 21.24 6.14 -16.44
C GLU A 432 20.92 5.86 -14.96
N ARG A 433 20.93 4.59 -14.55
CA ARG A 433 20.76 4.21 -13.15
C ARG A 433 21.90 4.75 -12.29
N TYR A 434 23.13 4.63 -12.76
CA TYR A 434 24.30 5.15 -12.06
C TYR A 434 24.28 6.67 -11.96
N ARG A 435 23.88 7.38 -13.03
CA ARG A 435 23.70 8.84 -13.03
C ARG A 435 22.65 9.26 -12.00
N ARG A 436 21.51 8.58 -11.96
CA ARG A 436 20.44 8.83 -11.00
C ARG A 436 20.92 8.57 -9.57
N PHE A 437 21.60 7.49 -9.32
CA PHE A 437 22.17 7.15 -8.02
C PHE A 437 23.13 8.24 -7.53
N ASN A 438 24.04 8.70 -8.37
CA ASN A 438 24.95 9.81 -8.01
C ASN A 438 24.18 11.10 -7.69
N GLN A 439 23.12 11.41 -8.44
CA GLN A 439 22.28 12.58 -8.12
C GLN A 439 21.57 12.45 -6.77
N LEU A 440 21.14 11.26 -6.38
CA LEU A 440 20.56 11.02 -5.05
C LEU A 440 21.59 11.18 -3.95
N ILE A 441 22.79 10.67 -4.13
CA ILE A 441 23.91 10.81 -3.19
C ILE A 441 24.24 12.29 -3.02
N ASP A 442 24.48 13.02 -4.09
CA ASP A 442 24.81 14.45 -4.05
C ASP A 442 23.72 15.28 -3.36
N LYS A 443 22.47 14.88 -3.51
CA LYS A 443 21.32 15.57 -2.91
C LYS A 443 21.13 15.30 -1.42
N LYS A 444 21.52 14.11 -0.93
CA LYS A 444 21.14 13.62 0.41
C LYS A 444 22.30 13.41 1.37
N PHE A 445 23.52 13.19 0.89
CA PHE A 445 24.63 12.73 1.71
C PHE A 445 25.86 13.60 1.58
N ASN A 446 26.58 13.74 2.68
CA ASN A 446 27.94 14.29 2.71
C ASN A 446 28.96 13.16 2.51
N ASP A 447 30.24 13.52 2.32
CA ASP A 447 31.33 12.57 2.03
C ASP A 447 31.46 11.42 3.03
N LYS A 448 31.11 11.63 4.30
CA LYS A 448 31.19 10.60 5.33
C LYS A 448 30.11 9.53 5.16
N THR A 449 28.91 9.95 4.78
CA THR A 449 27.78 9.03 4.53
C THR A 449 27.97 8.26 3.22
N LEU A 450 28.70 8.84 2.26
CA LEU A 450 29.10 8.15 1.03
C LEU A 450 29.95 6.93 1.30
N LEU A 451 30.93 7.01 2.23
CA LEU A 451 31.76 5.87 2.63
C LEU A 451 30.95 4.76 3.29
N GLU A 452 29.98 5.12 4.15
CA GLU A 452 29.06 4.15 4.77
C GLU A 452 28.16 3.46 3.74
N LEU A 453 27.75 4.17 2.68
CA LEU A 453 27.01 3.60 1.58
C LEU A 453 27.89 2.69 0.70
N LEU A 454 29.15 3.02 0.47
CA LEU A 454 30.07 2.18 -0.28
C LEU A 454 30.29 0.81 0.39
N ASP A 455 30.29 0.75 1.72
CA ASP A 455 30.32 -0.51 2.45
C ASP A 455 29.05 -1.37 2.21
N CYS A 456 27.92 -0.73 1.91
CA CYS A 456 26.71 -1.44 1.49
C CYS A 456 26.77 -1.91 0.03
N PHE A 457 27.57 -1.26 -0.83
CA PHE A 457 27.76 -1.62 -2.24
C PHE A 457 28.44 -3.00 -2.42
N GLU A 458 29.34 -3.36 -1.51
CA GLU A 458 29.98 -4.67 -1.55
C GLU A 458 29.00 -5.83 -1.29
N ILE A 459 27.79 -5.52 -0.80
CA ILE A 459 26.79 -6.52 -0.42
C ILE A 459 25.77 -6.76 -1.52
N ARG A 460 25.38 -5.72 -2.29
CA ARG A 460 24.42 -5.79 -3.39
C ARG A 460 24.47 -4.57 -4.30
N ASN A 461 23.82 -4.67 -5.47
CA ASN A 461 23.87 -3.67 -6.53
C ASN A 461 23.15 -2.34 -6.21
N ASP A 462 23.23 -1.43 -7.14
CA ASP A 462 22.84 -0.02 -7.07
C ASP A 462 21.37 0.19 -6.65
N THR A 463 20.47 -0.66 -7.11
CA THR A 463 19.02 -0.54 -6.85
C THR A 463 18.67 -0.78 -5.38
N LYS A 464 19.40 -1.68 -4.72
CA LYS A 464 19.23 -1.95 -3.27
C LYS A 464 19.77 -0.83 -2.39
N ILE A 465 20.76 -0.11 -2.88
CA ILE A 465 21.30 1.08 -2.19
C ILE A 465 20.32 2.24 -2.30
N GLU A 466 19.69 2.40 -3.47
CA GLU A 466 18.63 3.38 -3.64
C GLU A 466 17.51 3.20 -2.60
N GLU A 467 17.16 1.95 -2.28
CA GLU A 467 16.19 1.65 -1.24
C GLU A 467 16.65 2.13 0.13
N LEU A 468 17.93 1.91 0.51
CA LEU A 468 18.50 2.43 1.74
C LEU A 468 18.43 3.95 1.82
N VAL A 469 18.83 4.62 0.75
CA VAL A 469 18.81 6.10 0.65
C VAL A 469 17.40 6.68 0.79
N THR A 470 16.40 6.01 0.24
CA THR A 470 15.02 6.52 0.27
C THR A 470 14.25 6.16 1.53
N ASP A 471 14.62 5.10 2.24
CA ASP A 471 13.93 4.66 3.45
C ASP A 471 14.46 5.31 4.73
N GLU A 472 15.67 5.82 4.73
CA GLU A 472 16.26 6.57 5.86
C GLU A 472 15.92 8.08 5.82
N ALA A 473 15.27 8.56 4.75
CA ALA A 473 14.81 9.94 4.59
C ALA A 473 13.31 10.08 4.81
#